data_44aedc42723317de540a1daf7508b26f
#
_entry.id   44aedc42723317de540a1daf7508b26f
#
_cell.length_a   1.000
_cell.length_b   1.000
_cell.length_c   1.000
_cell.angle_alpha   90.00
_cell.angle_beta   90.00
_cell.angle_gamma   90.00
#
_symmetry.space_group_name_H-M   'P 1'
#
loop_
_entity.id
_entity.type
_entity.pdbx_description
1 polymer ?
#
loop_
_entity_poly.entity_id
_entity_poly.type
_entity_poly.pdbx_seq_one_letter_code
_entity_poly.pdbx_strand_id
1 'polypeptide(L)'
;VRLRERLVFTRNRALQDVDRVQAAYRATGRFNVRVEPKVVQLPQNRVDLIFEISEGPLSHIDAVTFVGNRRFSDGDLRDVIATREHAWWAFLATGDTYDPDRLTYDRELLREHYLRQGFADFRVLSAVAELAPDGQNFLVTFTLDEGVRYRIGEIAVESDIANVDLDRLRVEPQRGSESGY
;
A
#
# COMPACT_ATOMS: atom_id res chain seq x y z
N VAL A 1 25.36 1.30 -4.17
CA VAL A 1 26.65 1.34 -3.44
C VAL A 1 27.36 2.63 -3.79
N ARG A 2 27.82 3.38 -2.79
CA ARG A 2 28.60 4.62 -3.00
C ARG A 2 30.12 4.39 -2.90
N LEU A 3 30.54 3.29 -2.28
CA LEU A 3 31.93 2.91 -2.28
C LEU A 3 32.36 2.51 -3.70
N ARG A 4 33.49 3.07 -4.13
CA ARG A 4 34.12 2.79 -5.42
C ARG A 4 35.58 2.41 -5.16
N GLU A 5 36.19 1.77 -6.13
CA GLU A 5 37.64 1.48 -6.09
C GLU A 5 38.45 2.75 -5.82
N ARG A 6 39.55 2.60 -5.08
CA ARG A 6 40.51 3.66 -4.71
C ARG A 6 39.96 4.75 -3.76
N LEU A 7 38.82 4.56 -3.12
CA LEU A 7 38.37 5.43 -2.04
C LEU A 7 38.88 4.94 -0.69
N VAL A 8 39.00 5.88 0.26
CA VAL A 8 39.34 5.55 1.64
C VAL A 8 38.24 4.71 2.25
N PHE A 9 38.57 3.49 2.70
CA PHE A 9 37.64 2.63 3.42
C PHE A 9 37.29 3.22 4.79
N THR A 10 36.00 3.28 5.11
CA THR A 10 35.54 3.54 6.45
C THR A 10 34.36 2.59 6.76
N ARG A 11 34.38 2.05 7.99
CA ARG A 11 33.32 1.12 8.45
C ARG A 11 31.92 1.71 8.31
N ASN A 12 31.76 3.00 8.61
CA ASN A 12 30.46 3.68 8.50
C ASN A 12 29.93 3.73 7.07
N ARG A 13 30.79 3.93 6.07
CA ARG A 13 30.39 3.91 4.66
C ARG A 13 29.98 2.50 4.22
N ALA A 14 30.68 1.48 4.68
CA ALA A 14 30.33 0.10 4.40
C ALA A 14 28.94 -0.24 4.97
N LEU A 15 28.64 0.17 6.21
CA LEU A 15 27.31 -0.03 6.82
C LEU A 15 26.20 0.75 6.07
N GLN A 16 26.47 1.99 5.67
CA GLN A 16 25.52 2.75 4.84
C GLN A 16 25.23 2.07 3.49
N ASP A 17 26.22 1.41 2.90
CA ASP A 17 26.02 0.65 1.67
C ASP A 17 25.25 -0.64 1.92
N VAL A 18 25.43 -1.30 3.07
CA VAL A 18 24.59 -2.43 3.53
C VAL A 18 23.14 -2.00 3.57
N ASP A 19 22.82 -0.88 4.25
CA ASP A 19 21.45 -0.37 4.37
C ASP A 19 20.82 -0.10 2.99
N ARG A 20 21.60 0.46 2.05
CA ARG A 20 21.12 0.71 0.68
C ARG A 20 20.84 -0.56 -0.11
N VAL A 21 21.72 -1.56 0.03
CA VAL A 21 21.51 -2.86 -0.62
C VAL A 21 20.28 -3.52 -0.04
N GLN A 22 20.12 -3.53 1.29
CA GLN A 22 18.92 -4.07 1.93
C GLN A 22 17.65 -3.33 1.49
N ALA A 23 17.69 -2.00 1.41
CA ALA A 23 16.55 -1.21 0.94
C ALA A 23 16.17 -1.56 -0.51
N ALA A 24 17.16 -1.78 -1.40
CA ALA A 24 16.90 -2.19 -2.77
C ALA A 24 16.22 -3.57 -2.84
N TYR A 25 16.65 -4.54 -2.03
CA TYR A 25 15.99 -5.85 -1.97
C TYR A 25 14.58 -5.78 -1.37
N ARG A 26 14.39 -4.98 -0.32
CA ARG A 26 13.05 -4.76 0.26
C ARG A 26 12.08 -4.13 -0.74
N ALA A 27 12.55 -3.21 -1.57
CA ALA A 27 11.74 -2.63 -2.64
C ALA A 27 11.30 -3.65 -3.71
N THR A 28 11.95 -4.83 -3.76
CA THR A 28 11.54 -5.96 -4.61
C THR A 28 10.77 -7.04 -3.84
N GLY A 29 10.29 -6.73 -2.62
CA GLY A 29 9.50 -7.67 -1.81
C GLY A 29 10.32 -8.68 -0.99
N ARG A 30 11.65 -8.53 -0.90
CA ARG A 30 12.53 -9.42 -0.12
C ARG A 30 12.90 -8.78 1.21
N PHE A 31 12.00 -8.88 2.19
CA PHE A 31 12.19 -8.22 3.48
C PHE A 31 13.17 -8.96 4.40
N ASN A 32 13.37 -10.26 4.19
CA ASN A 32 14.28 -11.10 4.97
C ASN A 32 15.73 -11.12 4.45
N VAL A 33 16.08 -10.19 3.55
CA VAL A 33 17.44 -10.08 3.03
C VAL A 33 18.46 -9.79 4.15
N ARG A 34 19.54 -10.56 4.15
CA ARG A 34 20.71 -10.32 5.01
C ARG A 34 21.89 -9.91 4.13
N VAL A 35 22.56 -8.84 4.52
CA VAL A 35 23.74 -8.33 3.83
C VAL A 35 24.84 -8.18 4.86
N GLU A 36 25.91 -8.98 4.74
CA GLU A 36 27.05 -9.00 5.65
C GLU A 36 28.31 -8.47 4.94
N PRO A 37 28.89 -7.34 5.40
CA PRO A 37 30.11 -6.82 4.83
C PRO A 37 31.33 -7.57 5.39
N LYS A 38 32.13 -8.19 4.53
CA LYS A 38 33.42 -8.81 4.86
C LYS A 38 34.54 -7.95 4.35
N VAL A 39 35.50 -7.66 5.23
CA VAL A 39 36.71 -6.89 4.92
C VAL A 39 37.91 -7.83 4.87
N VAL A 40 38.52 -7.94 3.71
CA VAL A 40 39.76 -8.71 3.50
C VAL A 40 40.93 -7.73 3.41
N GLN A 41 41.89 -7.87 4.31
CA GLN A 41 43.08 -7.03 4.28
C GLN A 41 44.07 -7.56 3.24
N LEU A 42 44.56 -6.63 2.41
CA LEU A 42 45.57 -6.89 1.39
C LEU A 42 46.87 -6.15 1.68
N PRO A 43 47.99 -6.56 1.06
CA PRO A 43 49.27 -5.82 1.16
C PRO A 43 49.12 -4.36 0.74
N GLN A 44 50.00 -3.48 1.22
CA GLN A 44 50.06 -2.05 0.91
C GLN A 44 48.86 -1.26 1.43
N ASN A 45 48.33 -1.58 2.62
CA ASN A 45 47.18 -0.92 3.26
C ASN A 45 45.92 -0.87 2.37
N ARG A 46 45.75 -1.87 1.54
CA ARG A 46 44.53 -2.07 0.74
C ARG A 46 43.55 -2.99 1.44
N VAL A 47 42.27 -2.83 1.16
CA VAL A 47 41.22 -3.73 1.64
C VAL A 47 40.28 -4.05 0.48
N ASP A 48 39.87 -5.32 0.42
CA ASP A 48 38.71 -5.71 -0.39
C ASP A 48 37.50 -5.76 0.51
N LEU A 49 36.39 -5.15 0.04
CA LEU A 49 35.10 -5.18 0.70
C LEU A 49 34.18 -6.09 -0.10
N ILE A 50 33.76 -7.18 0.54
CA ILE A 50 32.88 -8.19 -0.04
C ILE A 50 31.53 -8.08 0.68
N PHE A 51 30.41 -7.92 -0.05
CA PHE A 51 29.08 -8.03 0.52
C PHE A 51 28.54 -9.43 0.25
N GLU A 52 28.41 -10.23 1.31
CA GLU A 52 27.67 -11.49 1.22
C GLU A 52 26.19 -11.21 1.37
N ILE A 53 25.39 -11.64 0.39
CA ILE A 53 23.97 -11.38 0.34
C ILE A 53 23.21 -12.70 0.38
N SER A 54 22.36 -12.85 1.40
CA SER A 54 21.35 -13.90 1.47
C SER A 54 19.99 -13.25 1.23
N GLU A 55 19.43 -13.44 0.04
CA GLU A 55 18.23 -12.71 -0.40
C GLU A 55 16.96 -13.09 0.38
N GLY A 56 16.84 -14.33 0.82
CA GLY A 56 15.62 -14.87 1.39
C GLY A 56 14.49 -15.04 0.38
N PRO A 57 13.34 -15.58 0.79
CA PRO A 57 12.15 -15.67 -0.04
C PRO A 57 11.50 -14.29 -0.27
N LEU A 58 10.57 -14.22 -1.21
CA LEU A 58 9.63 -13.10 -1.31
C LEU A 58 8.72 -13.11 -0.09
N SER A 59 8.41 -11.94 0.45
CA SER A 59 7.45 -11.78 1.53
C SER A 59 6.07 -11.51 0.95
N HIS A 60 5.11 -12.33 1.33
CA HIS A 60 3.73 -12.24 0.88
C HIS A 60 2.82 -11.60 1.94
N ILE A 61 1.58 -11.39 1.59
CA ILE A 61 0.54 -10.93 2.50
C ILE A 61 -0.32 -12.13 2.89
N ASP A 62 -0.25 -12.52 4.16
CA ASP A 62 -1.00 -13.68 4.69
C ASP A 62 -2.47 -13.34 4.93
N ALA A 63 -2.74 -12.12 5.42
CA ALA A 63 -4.10 -11.68 5.69
C ALA A 63 -4.26 -10.17 5.55
N VAL A 64 -5.46 -9.75 5.15
CA VAL A 64 -5.91 -8.37 5.16
C VAL A 64 -7.15 -8.25 6.03
N THR A 65 -7.06 -7.41 7.06
CA THR A 65 -8.11 -7.21 8.06
C THR A 65 -8.58 -5.75 8.05
N PHE A 66 -9.88 -5.57 8.25
CA PHE A 66 -10.48 -4.24 8.40
C PHE A 66 -11.03 -4.07 9.81
N VAL A 67 -10.84 -2.89 10.38
CA VAL A 67 -11.36 -2.51 11.71
C VAL A 67 -12.17 -1.23 11.56
N GLY A 68 -13.39 -1.22 12.08
CA GLY A 68 -14.29 -0.07 12.02
C GLY A 68 -15.27 -0.11 10.84
N ASN A 69 -15.17 -1.08 9.94
CA ASN A 69 -16.14 -1.34 8.88
C ASN A 69 -17.42 -1.96 9.48
N ARG A 70 -18.51 -1.22 9.40
CA ARG A 70 -19.83 -1.64 9.89
C ARG A 70 -20.82 -1.84 8.77
N ARG A 71 -20.64 -1.13 7.66
CA ARG A 71 -21.55 -1.13 6.51
C ARG A 71 -21.19 -2.21 5.50
N PHE A 72 -19.91 -2.46 5.29
CA PHE A 72 -19.41 -3.44 4.33
C PHE A 72 -18.65 -4.53 5.06
N SER A 73 -18.76 -5.76 4.57
CA SER A 73 -17.98 -6.89 5.11
C SER A 73 -16.51 -6.78 4.70
N ASP A 74 -15.64 -7.51 5.40
CA ASP A 74 -14.22 -7.62 5.00
C ASP A 74 -14.08 -8.18 3.59
N GLY A 75 -14.96 -9.10 3.17
CA GLY A 75 -14.98 -9.65 1.82
C GLY A 75 -15.24 -8.57 0.77
N ASP A 76 -16.27 -7.75 0.97
CA ASP A 76 -16.61 -6.65 0.07
C ASP A 76 -15.43 -5.68 -0.08
N LEU A 77 -14.77 -5.34 1.03
CA LEU A 77 -13.64 -4.40 1.02
C LEU A 77 -12.36 -5.01 0.41
N ARG A 78 -12.13 -6.34 0.57
CA ARG A 78 -11.05 -7.02 -0.13
C ARG A 78 -11.20 -6.98 -1.64
N ASP A 79 -12.43 -6.99 -2.15
CA ASP A 79 -12.69 -6.87 -3.58
C ASP A 79 -12.41 -5.47 -4.13
N VAL A 80 -12.50 -4.44 -3.29
CA VAL A 80 -12.25 -3.04 -3.65
C VAL A 80 -10.75 -2.74 -3.78
N ILE A 81 -9.92 -3.27 -2.88
CA ILE A 81 -8.48 -2.98 -2.83
C ILE A 81 -7.67 -3.76 -3.88
N ALA A 82 -6.46 -3.28 -4.19
CA ALA A 82 -5.53 -3.95 -5.10
C ALA A 82 -4.66 -5.01 -4.39
N THR A 83 -4.40 -4.83 -3.10
CA THR A 83 -3.69 -5.81 -2.26
C THR A 83 -4.48 -7.12 -2.19
N ARG A 84 -3.77 -8.25 -2.36
CA ARG A 84 -4.35 -9.59 -2.31
C ARG A 84 -3.64 -10.44 -1.26
N GLU A 85 -4.40 -11.30 -0.59
CA GLU A 85 -3.85 -12.34 0.28
C GLU A 85 -3.20 -13.42 -0.58
N HIS A 86 -2.09 -13.98 -0.09
CA HIS A 86 -1.40 -15.06 -0.76
C HIS A 86 -2.24 -16.34 -0.77
N ALA A 87 -2.45 -16.87 -1.97
CA ALA A 87 -3.16 -18.12 -2.15
C ALA A 87 -2.23 -19.14 -2.82
N TRP A 88 -1.93 -20.24 -2.13
CA TRP A 88 -0.99 -21.27 -2.59
C TRP A 88 -1.35 -21.91 -3.93
N TRP A 89 -2.63 -21.82 -4.36
CA TRP A 89 -3.12 -22.32 -5.65
C TRP A 89 -3.09 -21.27 -6.77
N ALA A 90 -2.80 -20.03 -6.48
CA ALA A 90 -2.88 -18.93 -7.43
C ALA A 90 -1.48 -18.59 -7.99
N PHE A 91 -0.89 -19.52 -8.74
CA PHE A 91 0.46 -19.38 -9.34
C PHE A 91 0.63 -18.17 -10.27
N LEU A 92 -0.46 -17.51 -10.67
CA LEU A 92 -0.45 -16.34 -11.54
C LEU A 92 -1.05 -15.10 -10.85
N ALA A 93 -1.34 -15.17 -9.55
CA ALA A 93 -1.85 -14.02 -8.81
C ALA A 93 -0.76 -12.96 -8.69
N THR A 94 -1.09 -11.75 -9.13
CA THR A 94 -0.28 -10.56 -8.91
C THR A 94 -0.91 -9.76 -7.78
N GLY A 95 -0.09 -9.21 -6.87
CA GLY A 95 -0.59 -8.35 -5.80
C GLY A 95 -0.55 -8.96 -4.40
N ASP A 96 -0.07 -10.19 -4.26
CA ASP A 96 0.13 -10.89 -2.98
C ASP A 96 1.50 -10.60 -2.34
N THR A 97 2.43 -10.02 -3.09
CA THR A 97 3.72 -9.55 -2.54
C THR A 97 3.53 -8.22 -1.84
N TYR A 98 4.09 -8.09 -0.65
CA TYR A 98 4.01 -6.84 0.11
C TYR A 98 4.72 -5.69 -0.61
N ASP A 99 3.99 -4.59 -0.80
CA ASP A 99 4.45 -3.35 -1.42
C ASP A 99 3.85 -2.16 -0.65
N PRO A 100 4.68 -1.33 0.00
CA PRO A 100 4.20 -0.17 0.77
C PRO A 100 3.42 0.86 -0.07
N ASP A 101 3.80 1.04 -1.33
CA ASP A 101 3.16 2.00 -2.22
C ASP A 101 1.74 1.56 -2.59
N ARG A 102 1.52 0.24 -2.65
CA ARG A 102 0.20 -0.35 -2.88
C ARG A 102 -0.78 -0.05 -1.75
N LEU A 103 -0.33 -0.06 -0.49
CA LEU A 103 -1.20 0.30 0.65
C LEU A 103 -1.69 1.75 0.56
N THR A 104 -0.88 2.66 0.02
CA THR A 104 -1.31 4.04 -0.23
C THR A 104 -2.38 4.10 -1.31
N TYR A 105 -2.22 3.34 -2.37
CA TYR A 105 -3.23 3.21 -3.43
C TYR A 105 -4.54 2.60 -2.92
N ASP A 106 -4.47 1.55 -2.10
CA ASP A 106 -5.64 0.90 -1.50
C ASP A 106 -6.45 1.85 -0.62
N ARG A 107 -5.80 2.76 0.10
CA ARG A 107 -6.49 3.81 0.87
C ARG A 107 -7.35 4.69 -0.02
N GLU A 108 -6.87 5.06 -1.20
CA GLU A 108 -7.64 5.85 -2.15
C GLU A 108 -8.78 5.05 -2.77
N LEU A 109 -8.59 3.77 -3.08
CA LEU A 109 -9.65 2.88 -3.57
C LEU A 109 -10.78 2.75 -2.54
N LEU A 110 -10.43 2.51 -1.27
CA LEU A 110 -11.41 2.46 -0.18
C LEU A 110 -12.17 3.79 -0.05
N ARG A 111 -11.43 4.91 -0.08
CA ARG A 111 -12.04 6.23 0.00
C ARG A 111 -13.03 6.47 -1.14
N GLU A 112 -12.63 6.17 -2.37
CA GLU A 112 -13.51 6.33 -3.54
C GLU A 112 -14.75 5.45 -3.44
N HIS A 113 -14.60 4.19 -3.00
CA HIS A 113 -15.72 3.27 -2.80
C HIS A 113 -16.75 3.83 -1.79
N TYR A 114 -16.29 4.27 -0.61
CA TYR A 114 -17.17 4.81 0.42
C TYR A 114 -17.85 6.13 0.00
N LEU A 115 -17.09 7.02 -0.68
CA LEU A 115 -17.67 8.27 -1.22
C LEU A 115 -18.79 8.00 -2.21
N ARG A 116 -18.62 7.05 -3.13
CA ARG A 116 -19.67 6.63 -4.08
C ARG A 116 -20.93 6.09 -3.39
N GLN A 117 -20.77 5.52 -2.19
CA GLN A 117 -21.87 5.01 -1.39
C GLN A 117 -22.50 6.06 -0.47
N GLY A 118 -22.04 7.32 -0.54
CA GLY A 118 -22.60 8.46 0.20
C GLY A 118 -21.94 8.72 1.56
N PHE A 119 -20.81 8.11 1.86
CA PHE A 119 -20.05 8.35 3.10
C PHE A 119 -19.01 9.46 2.89
N ALA A 120 -19.46 10.72 2.91
CA ALA A 120 -18.62 11.89 2.60
C ALA A 120 -17.50 12.12 3.62
N ASP A 121 -17.71 11.72 4.88
CA ASP A 121 -16.74 11.88 5.98
C ASP A 121 -15.82 10.67 6.16
N PHE A 122 -15.88 9.69 5.26
CA PHE A 122 -15.05 8.48 5.35
C PHE A 122 -13.57 8.80 5.40
N ARG A 123 -12.86 8.12 6.31
CA ARG A 123 -11.41 8.22 6.46
C ARG A 123 -10.78 6.87 6.75
N VAL A 124 -9.63 6.62 6.14
CA VAL A 124 -8.73 5.56 6.57
C VAL A 124 -7.81 6.15 7.65
N LEU A 125 -8.02 5.75 8.89
CA LEU A 125 -7.26 6.23 10.05
C LEU A 125 -5.82 5.71 10.01
N SER A 126 -5.67 4.43 9.66
CA SER A 126 -4.35 3.80 9.50
C SER A 126 -4.41 2.66 8.48
N ALA A 127 -3.28 2.41 7.82
CA ALA A 127 -3.00 1.21 7.05
C ALA A 127 -1.61 0.73 7.48
N VAL A 128 -1.56 -0.36 8.20
CA VAL A 128 -0.33 -0.88 8.82
C VAL A 128 -0.08 -2.29 8.32
N ALA A 129 1.16 -2.58 7.93
CA ALA A 129 1.62 -3.92 7.67
C ALA A 129 2.58 -4.34 8.77
N GLU A 130 2.27 -5.41 9.44
CA GLU A 130 3.07 -6.00 10.51
C GLU A 130 3.63 -7.35 10.06
N LEU A 131 4.86 -7.64 10.46
CA LEU A 131 5.46 -8.93 10.17
C LEU A 131 4.70 -10.01 10.94
N ALA A 132 4.29 -11.06 10.24
CA ALA A 132 3.60 -12.19 10.85
C ALA A 132 4.53 -12.94 11.83
N PRO A 133 3.99 -13.75 12.75
CA PRO A 133 4.79 -14.49 13.73
C PRO A 133 5.84 -15.42 13.12
N ASP A 134 5.65 -15.84 11.88
CA ASP A 134 6.62 -16.65 11.12
C ASP A 134 7.86 -15.85 10.71
N GLY A 135 7.83 -14.53 10.83
CA GLY A 135 8.89 -13.61 10.44
C GLY A 135 9.15 -13.53 8.93
N GLN A 136 8.25 -14.03 8.09
CA GLN A 136 8.44 -14.10 6.64
C GLN A 136 7.41 -13.26 5.88
N ASN A 137 6.16 -13.30 6.29
CA ASN A 137 5.03 -12.68 5.61
C ASN A 137 4.47 -11.49 6.38
N PHE A 138 3.49 -10.80 5.82
CA PHE A 138 2.88 -9.62 6.41
C PHE A 138 1.40 -9.81 6.66
N LEU A 139 0.93 -9.24 7.77
CA LEU A 139 -0.47 -9.03 8.09
C LEU A 139 -0.78 -7.55 7.86
N VAL A 140 -1.78 -7.25 7.05
CA VAL A 140 -2.19 -5.88 6.74
C VAL A 140 -3.47 -5.56 7.49
N THR A 141 -3.49 -4.44 8.20
CA THR A 141 -4.69 -3.96 8.92
C THR A 141 -5.04 -2.54 8.49
N PHE A 142 -6.25 -2.37 7.98
CA PHE A 142 -6.85 -1.07 7.70
C PHE A 142 -7.78 -0.68 8.84
N THR A 143 -7.55 0.46 9.49
CA THR A 143 -8.47 1.02 10.48
C THR A 143 -9.27 2.14 9.82
N LEU A 144 -10.58 2.01 9.84
CA LEU A 144 -11.53 2.85 9.11
C LEU A 144 -12.42 3.64 10.06
N ASP A 145 -12.79 4.85 9.65
CA ASP A 145 -13.86 5.64 10.22
C ASP A 145 -14.86 5.92 9.09
N GLU A 146 -16.00 5.25 9.11
CA GLU A 146 -16.99 5.34 8.04
C GLU A 146 -17.73 6.68 8.02
N GLY A 147 -17.84 7.33 9.18
CA GLY A 147 -18.69 8.51 9.34
C GLY A 147 -20.17 8.22 9.18
N VAL A 148 -20.93 9.22 8.78
CA VAL A 148 -22.37 9.09 8.50
C VAL A 148 -22.64 9.02 7.00
N ARG A 149 -23.71 8.31 6.62
CA ARG A 149 -24.14 8.26 5.23
C ARG A 149 -25.01 9.47 4.91
N TYR A 150 -24.61 10.26 3.94
CA TYR A 150 -25.36 11.41 3.42
C TYR A 150 -26.24 11.02 2.25
N ARG A 151 -27.34 11.72 2.12
CA ARG A 151 -28.23 11.66 0.94
C ARG A 151 -28.46 13.10 0.46
N ILE A 152 -28.49 13.27 -0.85
CA ILE A 152 -28.84 14.56 -1.45
C ILE A 152 -30.33 14.80 -1.19
N GLY A 153 -30.67 15.88 -0.48
CA GLY A 153 -32.04 16.26 -0.19
C GLY A 153 -32.69 16.98 -1.36
N GLU A 154 -32.11 18.11 -1.75
CA GLU A 154 -32.63 18.97 -2.81
C GLU A 154 -31.44 19.51 -3.65
N ILE A 155 -31.68 19.63 -4.95
CA ILE A 155 -30.74 20.29 -5.86
C ILE A 155 -31.52 21.48 -6.46
N ALA A 156 -31.13 22.71 -6.08
CA ALA A 156 -31.63 23.94 -6.67
C ALA A 156 -30.58 24.50 -7.64
N VAL A 157 -31.03 24.93 -8.80
CA VAL A 157 -30.16 25.63 -9.77
C VAL A 157 -30.64 27.07 -9.84
N GLU A 158 -29.77 28.01 -9.47
CA GLU A 158 -30.03 29.45 -9.56
C GLU A 158 -29.11 30.05 -10.63
N SER A 159 -29.62 31.02 -11.42
CA SER A 159 -28.82 31.71 -12.43
C SER A 159 -29.16 33.19 -12.43
N ASP A 160 -28.15 34.03 -12.43
CA ASP A 160 -28.22 35.48 -12.56
C ASP A 160 -28.35 35.92 -14.05
N ILE A 161 -28.30 34.99 -14.99
CA ILE A 161 -28.38 35.25 -16.41
C ILE A 161 -29.87 35.28 -16.84
N ALA A 162 -30.32 36.41 -17.36
CA ALA A 162 -31.67 36.56 -17.89
C ALA A 162 -31.91 35.60 -19.09
N ASN A 163 -33.08 34.92 -19.11
CA ASN A 163 -33.50 34.00 -20.17
C ASN A 163 -32.75 32.67 -20.28
N VAL A 164 -32.16 32.16 -19.20
CA VAL A 164 -31.69 30.77 -19.15
C VAL A 164 -32.87 29.84 -18.81
N ASP A 165 -33.07 28.84 -19.67
CA ASP A 165 -34.03 27.77 -19.41
C ASP A 165 -33.44 26.80 -18.37
N LEU A 166 -33.73 27.05 -17.09
CA LEU A 166 -33.23 26.27 -15.96
C LEU A 166 -33.79 24.83 -15.94
N ASP A 167 -34.92 24.57 -16.61
CA ASP A 167 -35.48 23.22 -16.68
C ASP A 167 -34.59 22.28 -17.53
N ARG A 168 -33.82 22.83 -18.49
CA ARG A 168 -32.83 22.07 -19.25
C ARG A 168 -31.55 21.76 -18.48
N LEU A 169 -31.29 22.47 -17.37
CA LEU A 169 -30.13 22.28 -16.51
C LEU A 169 -30.44 21.40 -15.29
N ARG A 170 -31.66 20.93 -15.15
CA ARG A 170 -32.02 19.97 -14.11
C ARG A 170 -31.23 18.69 -14.30
N VAL A 171 -30.19 18.52 -13.46
CA VAL A 171 -29.50 17.25 -13.30
C VAL A 171 -30.40 16.34 -12.49
N GLU A 172 -31.05 15.38 -13.14
CA GLU A 172 -31.72 14.31 -12.41
C GLU A 172 -30.65 13.53 -11.63
N PRO A 173 -30.74 13.46 -10.28
CA PRO A 173 -29.81 12.64 -9.53
C PRO A 173 -29.99 11.20 -10.02
N GLN A 174 -28.92 10.60 -10.55
CA GLN A 174 -28.93 9.17 -10.86
C GLN A 174 -29.27 8.43 -9.56
N ARG A 175 -30.45 7.88 -9.47
CA ARG A 175 -30.81 6.93 -8.43
C ARG A 175 -29.85 5.75 -8.61
N GLY A 176 -28.89 5.61 -7.69
CA GLY A 176 -28.12 4.38 -7.58
C GLY A 176 -29.14 3.24 -7.54
N SER A 177 -28.99 2.29 -8.45
CA SER A 177 -29.85 1.11 -8.50
C SER A 177 -29.80 0.43 -7.12
N GLU A 178 -30.89 0.51 -6.37
CA GLU A 178 -31.14 -0.44 -5.30
C GLU A 178 -31.37 -1.81 -5.99
N SER A 179 -30.28 -2.54 -6.24
CA SER A 179 -30.41 -3.98 -6.41
C SER A 179 -30.62 -4.54 -5.01
N GLY A 180 -31.88 -4.78 -4.66
CA GLY A 180 -32.22 -5.60 -3.53
C GLY A 180 -31.71 -7.03 -3.75
N TYR A 181 -31.05 -7.54 -2.73
CA TYR A 181 -31.20 -8.91 -2.22
C TYR A 181 -30.77 -8.89 -0.77
#